data_c9401e53e4bb00f9d4f4ac93f737f375
#
_entry.id   c9401e53e4bb00f9d4f4ac93f737f375
#
_cell.length_a   1.000
_cell.length_b   1.000
_cell.length_c   1.000
_cell.angle_alpha   90.00
_cell.angle_beta   90.00
_cell.angle_gamma   90.00
#
_symmetry.space_group_name_H-M   'P 1'
#
loop_
_entity.id
_entity.type
_entity.pdbx_description
1 polymer ?
#
loop_
_entity_poly.entity_id
_entity_poly.type
_entity_poly.pdbx_seq_one_letter_code
_entity_poly.pdbx_strand_id
1 'polypeptide(L)'
;SNSYLLLTGPAPRIIYSKFSNDRADIYAIRTDIEEDAQGKRCVRKYPDTPAAAEHVENIFRYCEALGKRYEGSGLLINRCELERDDAGGVCAVLEYLEGKTLEEMLDRCLEEGDQEGFDRLFLEYLDKIRFHETFPVSDYDLIFGNILVDSEGRWNLIDYEWTFDE
;
A
#
# COMPACT_ATOMS: atom_id res chain seq x y z
N SER A 1 35.25 1.41 -19.29
CA SER A 1 34.91 2.75 -18.79
C SER A 1 33.81 2.61 -17.77
N ASN A 2 34.18 2.59 -16.48
CA ASN A 2 33.21 2.52 -15.38
C ASN A 2 32.73 3.95 -15.10
N SER A 3 31.52 4.26 -15.52
CA SER A 3 30.87 5.53 -15.16
C SER A 3 30.18 5.34 -13.81
N TYR A 4 30.77 5.90 -12.76
CA TYR A 4 30.12 6.04 -11.46
C TYR A 4 29.23 7.29 -11.48
N LEU A 5 27.92 7.11 -11.40
CA LEU A 5 27.01 8.22 -11.13
C LEU A 5 27.03 8.49 -9.63
N LEU A 6 27.80 9.47 -9.22
CA LEU A 6 27.80 9.95 -7.83
C LEU A 6 26.59 10.86 -7.65
N LEU A 7 25.49 10.33 -7.09
CA LEU A 7 24.36 11.14 -6.64
C LEU A 7 24.79 11.87 -5.35
N THR A 8 25.31 13.08 -5.50
CA THR A 8 25.63 13.97 -4.38
C THR A 8 24.37 14.76 -3.98
N GLY A 9 23.53 14.16 -3.15
CA GLY A 9 22.42 14.81 -2.46
C GLY A 9 22.37 14.33 -1.01
N PRO A 10 21.73 15.07 -0.09
CA PRO A 10 21.49 14.54 1.25
C PRO A 10 20.66 13.27 1.14
N ALA A 11 21.05 12.23 1.90
CA ALA A 11 20.31 10.98 1.96
C ALA A 11 18.84 11.24 2.41
N PRO A 12 17.85 10.50 1.88
CA PRO A 12 16.47 10.60 2.34
C PRO A 12 16.40 10.42 3.86
N ARG A 13 15.52 11.19 4.51
CA ARG A 13 15.29 11.09 5.94
C ARG A 13 14.16 10.11 6.22
N ILE A 14 14.41 9.11 7.06
CA ILE A 14 13.36 8.23 7.59
C ILE A 14 12.58 9.05 8.63
N ILE A 15 11.28 9.25 8.39
CA ILE A 15 10.38 9.98 9.30
C ILE A 15 9.50 9.07 10.12
N TYR A 16 9.37 7.80 9.70
CA TYR A 16 8.61 6.77 10.41
C TYR A 16 9.17 5.40 10.07
N SER A 17 9.21 4.49 11.04
CA SER A 17 9.55 3.08 10.86
C SER A 17 8.61 2.20 11.66
N LYS A 18 8.15 1.11 11.06
CA LYS A 18 7.36 0.05 11.70
C LYS A 18 7.96 -1.30 11.37
N PHE A 19 8.10 -2.16 12.37
CA PHE A 19 8.54 -3.54 12.23
C PHE A 19 7.38 -4.49 12.51
N SER A 20 7.24 -5.54 11.71
CA SER A 20 6.22 -6.58 11.87
C SER A 20 6.78 -7.75 12.70
N ASN A 21 7.11 -7.50 13.97
CA ASN A 21 7.81 -8.45 14.86
C ASN A 21 6.94 -9.61 15.37
N ASP A 22 5.64 -9.55 15.15
CA ASP A 22 4.63 -10.54 15.55
C ASP A 22 4.29 -11.55 14.46
N ARG A 23 4.97 -11.47 13.32
CA ARG A 23 4.74 -12.32 12.14
C ARG A 23 5.80 -13.43 12.05
N ALA A 24 5.47 -14.48 11.29
CA ALA A 24 6.46 -15.49 10.92
C ALA A 24 7.58 -14.85 10.06
N ASP A 25 8.80 -15.37 10.16
CA ASP A 25 10.00 -14.83 9.50
C ASP A 25 9.82 -14.56 8.00
N ILE A 26 9.04 -15.42 7.31
CA ILE A 26 8.75 -15.26 5.87
C ILE A 26 7.85 -14.06 5.55
N TYR A 27 7.23 -13.45 6.55
CA TYR A 27 6.36 -12.26 6.44
C TYR A 27 6.88 -11.08 7.26
N ALA A 28 8.05 -11.22 7.88
CA ALA A 28 8.65 -10.16 8.69
C ALA A 28 9.21 -9.07 7.80
N ILE A 29 8.57 -7.89 7.82
CA ILE A 29 8.98 -6.73 7.05
C ILE A 29 9.17 -5.50 7.92
N ARG A 30 10.03 -4.59 7.45
CA ARG A 30 10.15 -3.24 7.95
C ARG A 30 9.51 -2.28 6.94
N THR A 31 8.63 -1.42 7.41
CA THR A 31 8.03 -0.36 6.61
C THR A 31 8.57 0.98 7.07
N ASP A 32 9.22 1.71 6.16
CA ASP A 32 9.74 3.05 6.39
C ASP A 32 8.94 4.06 5.57
N ILE A 33 8.67 5.24 6.14
CA ILE A 33 8.28 6.42 5.37
C ILE A 33 9.52 7.29 5.27
N GLU A 34 9.95 7.55 4.05
CA GLU A 34 11.11 8.37 3.74
C GLU A 34 10.70 9.69 3.09
N GLU A 35 11.45 10.75 3.41
CA GLU A 35 11.27 12.08 2.84
C GLU A 35 12.59 12.54 2.22
N ASP A 36 12.55 12.94 0.95
CA ASP A 36 13.71 13.48 0.25
C ASP A 36 13.98 14.95 0.62
N ALA A 37 15.05 15.51 0.07
CA ALA A 37 15.46 16.90 0.32
C ALA A 37 14.43 17.95 -0.17
N GLN A 38 13.51 17.56 -1.05
CA GLN A 38 12.44 18.39 -1.59
C GLN A 38 11.13 18.21 -0.82
N GLY A 39 11.11 17.36 0.22
CA GLY A 39 9.92 17.05 1.01
C GLY A 39 8.99 16.02 0.37
N LYS A 40 9.39 15.38 -0.73
CA LYS A 40 8.63 14.30 -1.35
C LYS A 40 8.78 13.04 -0.52
N ARG A 41 7.65 12.38 -0.23
CA ARG A 41 7.59 11.17 0.58
C ARG A 41 7.34 9.93 -0.27
N CYS A 42 7.88 8.81 0.19
CA CYS A 42 7.54 7.48 -0.29
C CYS A 42 7.47 6.49 0.87
N VAL A 43 6.82 5.36 0.63
CA VAL A 43 6.76 4.23 1.56
C VAL A 43 7.67 3.14 1.04
N ARG A 44 8.59 2.65 1.88
CA ARG A 44 9.52 1.57 1.52
C ARG A 44 9.30 0.37 2.43
N LYS A 45 9.13 -0.80 1.82
CA LYS A 45 8.98 -2.07 2.54
C LYS A 45 10.18 -2.96 2.26
N TYR A 46 10.88 -3.28 3.32
CA TYR A 46 12.09 -4.12 3.29
C TYR A 46 11.82 -5.46 3.97
N PRO A 47 12.41 -6.56 3.48
CA PRO A 47 12.42 -7.79 4.26
C PRO A 47 13.24 -7.59 5.54
N ASP A 48 12.67 -7.89 6.70
CA ASP A 48 13.37 -7.82 7.99
C ASP A 48 14.22 -9.07 8.24
N THR A 49 13.90 -10.15 7.53
CA THR A 49 14.69 -11.37 7.46
C THR A 49 14.95 -11.76 6.01
N PRO A 50 16.02 -12.51 5.70
CA PRO A 50 16.24 -13.03 4.33
C PRO A 50 15.07 -13.87 3.80
N ALA A 51 14.34 -14.56 4.70
CA ALA A 51 13.19 -15.39 4.33
C ALA A 51 11.99 -14.57 3.83
N ALA A 52 11.89 -13.29 4.20
CA ALA A 52 10.80 -12.40 3.78
C ALA A 52 11.05 -11.72 2.41
N ALA A 53 12.17 -11.99 1.74
CA ALA A 53 12.47 -11.36 0.44
C ALA A 53 11.39 -11.65 -0.61
N GLU A 54 10.94 -12.91 -0.71
CA GLU A 54 9.86 -13.30 -1.62
C GLU A 54 8.53 -12.57 -1.30
N HIS A 55 8.24 -12.38 -0.03
CA HIS A 55 7.04 -11.65 0.38
C HIS A 55 7.08 -10.19 -0.10
N VAL A 56 8.23 -9.52 -0.01
CA VAL A 56 8.40 -8.16 -0.54
C VAL A 56 8.28 -8.13 -2.07
N GLU A 57 8.84 -9.10 -2.78
CA GLU A 57 8.69 -9.23 -4.23
C GLU A 57 7.22 -9.45 -4.64
N ASN A 58 6.47 -10.21 -3.85
CA ASN A 58 5.06 -10.48 -4.07
C ASN A 58 4.20 -9.21 -3.95
N ILE A 59 4.56 -8.23 -3.10
CA ILE A 59 3.85 -6.94 -3.05
C ILE A 59 3.84 -6.29 -4.45
N PHE A 60 4.99 -6.27 -5.13
CA PHE A 60 5.08 -5.75 -6.49
C PHE A 60 4.25 -6.56 -7.49
N ARG A 61 4.35 -7.90 -7.43
CA ARG A 61 3.58 -8.80 -8.31
C ARG A 61 2.07 -8.61 -8.16
N TYR A 62 1.59 -8.48 -6.93
CA TYR A 62 0.17 -8.31 -6.63
C TYR A 62 -0.36 -6.91 -6.94
N CYS A 63 0.49 -5.88 -6.99
CA CYS A 63 0.10 -4.56 -7.48
C CYS A 63 -0.54 -4.66 -8.88
N GLU A 64 0.09 -5.38 -9.79
CA GLU A 64 -0.44 -5.57 -11.15
C GLU A 64 -1.70 -6.45 -11.16
N ALA A 65 -1.70 -7.55 -10.41
CA ALA A 65 -2.84 -8.47 -10.35
C ALA A 65 -4.10 -7.81 -9.77
N LEU A 66 -3.94 -7.04 -8.68
CA LEU A 66 -5.04 -6.27 -8.08
C LEU A 66 -5.50 -5.14 -9.00
N GLY A 67 -4.57 -4.49 -9.72
CA GLY A 67 -4.91 -3.48 -10.73
C GLY A 67 -5.84 -4.04 -11.81
N LYS A 68 -5.60 -5.28 -12.27
CA LYS A 68 -6.49 -5.98 -13.21
C LYS A 68 -7.83 -6.37 -12.57
N ARG A 69 -7.79 -6.89 -11.34
CA ARG A 69 -9.01 -7.25 -10.60
C ARG A 69 -9.98 -6.09 -10.45
N TYR A 70 -9.46 -4.91 -10.10
CA TYR A 70 -10.27 -3.72 -9.81
C TYR A 70 -10.39 -2.74 -10.98
N GLU A 71 -9.95 -3.13 -12.18
CA GLU A 71 -10.08 -2.30 -13.37
C GLU A 71 -11.55 -1.92 -13.62
N GLY A 72 -11.81 -0.60 -13.73
CA GLY A 72 -13.15 -0.05 -13.93
C GLY A 72 -14.05 -0.02 -12.69
N SER A 73 -13.62 -0.54 -11.53
CA SER A 73 -14.42 -0.49 -10.28
C SER A 73 -14.38 0.88 -9.60
N GLY A 74 -13.40 1.71 -9.92
CA GLY A 74 -13.13 2.97 -9.21
C GLY A 74 -12.26 2.83 -7.96
N LEU A 75 -11.78 1.61 -7.64
CA LEU A 75 -10.72 1.40 -6.66
C LEU A 75 -9.37 1.38 -7.37
N LEU A 76 -8.51 2.32 -7.05
CA LEU A 76 -7.14 2.39 -7.55
C LEU A 76 -6.21 1.62 -6.62
N ILE A 77 -5.21 0.97 -7.19
CA ILE A 77 -4.16 0.29 -6.42
C ILE A 77 -2.96 1.21 -6.33
N ASN A 78 -2.50 1.49 -5.11
CA ASN A 78 -1.32 2.31 -4.91
C ASN A 78 -0.13 1.71 -5.66
N ARG A 79 0.51 2.52 -6.49
CA ARG A 79 1.61 2.09 -7.36
C ARG A 79 2.79 1.57 -6.55
N CYS A 80 3.32 0.42 -6.95
CA CYS A 80 4.51 -0.20 -6.37
C CYS A 80 5.60 -0.34 -7.44
N GLU A 81 6.83 -0.04 -7.07
CA GLU A 81 8.04 -0.34 -7.83
C GLU A 81 8.94 -1.24 -7.00
N LEU A 82 9.73 -2.09 -7.66
CA LEU A 82 10.69 -2.98 -7.00
C LEU A 82 12.10 -2.46 -7.25
N GLU A 83 12.81 -2.16 -6.18
CA GLU A 83 14.23 -1.80 -6.24
C GLU A 83 15.08 -2.96 -5.73
N ARG A 84 16.27 -3.11 -6.30
CA ARG A 84 17.28 -4.08 -5.87
C ARG A 84 18.61 -3.38 -5.67
N ASP A 85 19.32 -3.71 -4.60
CA ASP A 85 20.68 -3.24 -4.37
C ASP A 85 21.71 -4.18 -5.02
N ASP A 86 22.97 -3.74 -5.03
CA ASP A 86 24.08 -4.49 -5.62
C ASP A 86 24.38 -5.83 -4.90
N ALA A 87 23.93 -5.98 -3.66
CA ALA A 87 24.07 -7.20 -2.87
C ALA A 87 22.89 -8.16 -3.05
N GLY A 88 21.90 -7.81 -3.88
CA GLY A 88 20.70 -8.60 -4.13
C GLY A 88 19.58 -8.36 -3.10
N GLY A 89 19.70 -7.36 -2.24
CA GLY A 89 18.63 -6.90 -1.36
C GLY A 89 17.46 -6.33 -2.16
N VAL A 90 16.24 -6.57 -1.69
CA VAL A 90 15.01 -6.16 -2.37
C VAL A 90 14.24 -5.16 -1.52
N CYS A 91 13.59 -4.19 -2.17
CA CYS A 91 12.73 -3.20 -1.54
C CYS A 91 11.51 -2.92 -2.43
N ALA A 92 10.31 -2.97 -1.86
CA ALA A 92 9.10 -2.49 -2.52
C ALA A 92 8.90 -1.00 -2.17
N VAL A 93 8.79 -0.17 -3.20
CA VAL A 93 8.62 1.29 -3.07
C VAL A 93 7.22 1.67 -3.53
N LEU A 94 6.43 2.23 -2.62
CA LEU A 94 5.07 2.69 -2.88
C LEU A 94 4.97 4.21 -2.80
N GLU A 95 4.04 4.79 -3.53
CA GLU A 95 3.74 6.21 -3.40
C GLU A 95 3.20 6.52 -2.00
N TYR A 96 3.64 7.64 -1.43
CA TYR A 96 3.00 8.19 -0.23
C TYR A 96 1.80 9.04 -0.67
N LEU A 97 0.61 8.56 -0.38
CA LEU A 97 -0.63 9.25 -0.72
C LEU A 97 -1.18 10.00 0.51
N GLU A 98 -1.73 11.18 0.25
CA GLU A 98 -2.39 12.00 1.28
C GLU A 98 -3.91 11.94 1.11
N GLY A 99 -4.62 11.91 2.23
CA GLY A 99 -6.08 11.85 2.24
C GLY A 99 -6.60 11.38 3.59
N LYS A 100 -7.86 10.97 3.60
CA LYS A 100 -8.51 10.35 4.76
C LYS A 100 -8.77 8.89 4.47
N THR A 101 -8.58 8.03 5.46
CA THR A 101 -8.98 6.64 5.31
C THR A 101 -10.51 6.52 5.27
N LEU A 102 -11.00 5.47 4.63
CA LEU A 102 -12.43 5.16 4.64
C LEU A 102 -12.94 4.93 6.07
N GLU A 103 -12.09 4.34 6.94
CA GLU A 103 -12.36 4.16 8.36
C GLU A 103 -12.64 5.50 9.04
N GLU A 104 -11.75 6.49 8.89
CA GLU A 104 -11.95 7.84 9.45
C GLU A 104 -13.23 8.51 8.94
N MET A 105 -13.59 8.27 7.67
CA MET A 105 -14.83 8.83 7.09
C MET A 105 -16.08 8.17 7.65
N LEU A 106 -16.06 6.83 7.82
CA LEU A 106 -17.17 6.08 8.41
C LEU A 106 -17.33 6.42 9.90
N ASP A 107 -16.23 6.50 10.65
CA ASP A 107 -16.25 6.91 12.07
C ASP A 107 -16.85 8.30 12.24
N ARG A 108 -16.50 9.23 11.37
CA ARG A 108 -17.09 10.57 11.38
C ARG A 108 -18.60 10.53 11.15
N CYS A 109 -19.11 9.73 10.22
CA CYS A 109 -20.55 9.56 10.02
C CYS A 109 -21.22 9.06 11.29
N LEU A 110 -20.59 8.10 12.01
CA LEU A 110 -21.12 7.60 13.28
C LEU A 110 -21.13 8.68 14.37
N GLU A 111 -20.06 9.45 14.50
CA GLU A 111 -19.94 10.55 15.48
C GLU A 111 -20.98 11.65 15.23
N GLU A 112 -21.27 11.97 13.97
CA GLU A 112 -22.23 13.00 13.56
C GLU A 112 -23.68 12.46 13.48
N GLY A 113 -23.89 11.15 13.63
CA GLY A 113 -25.21 10.50 13.48
C GLY A 113 -25.73 10.51 12.04
N ASP A 114 -24.81 10.62 11.05
CA ASP A 114 -25.11 10.63 9.62
C ASP A 114 -25.25 9.20 9.07
N GLN A 115 -26.41 8.59 9.31
CA GLN A 115 -26.73 7.25 8.83
C GLN A 115 -26.70 7.15 7.30
N GLU A 116 -27.24 8.18 6.61
CA GLU A 116 -27.29 8.19 5.14
C GLU A 116 -25.87 8.25 4.54
N GLY A 117 -24.99 9.07 5.12
CA GLY A 117 -23.60 9.16 4.72
C GLY A 117 -22.85 7.85 4.94
N PHE A 118 -23.05 7.20 6.08
CA PHE A 118 -22.47 5.90 6.38
C PHE A 118 -22.93 4.84 5.38
N ASP A 119 -24.22 4.70 5.16
CA ASP A 119 -24.79 3.70 4.24
C ASP A 119 -24.26 3.90 2.81
N ARG A 120 -24.20 5.16 2.35
CA ARG A 120 -23.65 5.50 1.03
C ARG A 120 -22.19 5.07 0.88
N LEU A 121 -21.33 5.42 1.84
CA LEU A 121 -19.92 5.06 1.82
C LEU A 121 -19.72 3.54 1.88
N PHE A 122 -20.49 2.86 2.72
CA PHE A 122 -20.41 1.41 2.86
C PHE A 122 -20.87 0.67 1.60
N LEU A 123 -21.96 1.10 0.98
CA LEU A 123 -22.44 0.51 -0.28
C LEU A 123 -21.46 0.79 -1.42
N GLU A 124 -20.87 1.98 -1.48
CA GLU A 124 -19.84 2.32 -2.45
C GLU A 124 -18.59 1.45 -2.26
N TYR A 125 -18.19 1.17 -1.01
CA TYR A 125 -17.12 0.24 -0.70
C TYR A 125 -17.40 -1.16 -1.26
N LEU A 126 -18.58 -1.73 -0.98
CA LEU A 126 -18.97 -3.06 -1.46
C LEU A 126 -18.95 -3.15 -3.00
N ASP A 127 -19.40 -2.10 -3.67
CA ASP A 127 -19.38 -2.01 -5.13
C ASP A 127 -17.94 -1.96 -5.67
N LYS A 128 -17.12 -1.09 -5.12
CA LYS A 128 -15.72 -0.91 -5.56
C LYS A 128 -14.85 -2.13 -5.33
N ILE A 129 -15.03 -2.85 -4.21
CA ILE A 129 -14.29 -4.09 -3.94
C ILE A 129 -14.84 -5.29 -4.69
N ARG A 130 -15.95 -5.12 -5.43
CA ARG A 130 -16.62 -6.19 -6.19
C ARG A 130 -16.96 -7.41 -5.32
N PHE A 131 -17.59 -7.13 -4.18
CA PHE A 131 -17.87 -8.09 -3.11
C PHE A 131 -18.53 -9.40 -3.57
N HIS A 132 -19.35 -9.36 -4.64
CA HIS A 132 -20.09 -10.52 -5.15
C HIS A 132 -19.36 -11.25 -6.29
N GLU A 133 -18.16 -10.81 -6.68
CA GLU A 133 -17.42 -11.41 -7.79
C GLU A 133 -16.28 -12.30 -7.26
N THR A 134 -15.98 -13.36 -8.02
CA THR A 134 -14.87 -14.28 -7.73
C THR A 134 -13.70 -13.99 -8.66
N PHE A 135 -12.50 -13.92 -8.11
CA PHE A 135 -11.26 -13.63 -8.84
C PHE A 135 -10.14 -14.59 -8.41
N PRO A 136 -9.10 -14.78 -9.23
CA PRO A 136 -7.98 -15.66 -8.89
C PRO A 136 -6.99 -15.06 -7.89
N VAL A 137 -7.24 -13.85 -7.39
CA VAL A 137 -6.39 -13.14 -6.42
C VAL A 137 -7.26 -12.37 -5.44
N SER A 138 -6.95 -12.47 -4.16
CA SER A 138 -7.65 -11.78 -3.08
C SER A 138 -6.67 -11.12 -2.11
N ASP A 139 -6.99 -9.89 -1.73
CA ASP A 139 -6.34 -9.19 -0.62
C ASP A 139 -7.16 -9.39 0.65
N TYR A 140 -6.57 -10.06 1.63
CA TYR A 140 -7.22 -10.37 2.91
C TYR A 140 -7.18 -9.21 3.91
N ASP A 141 -6.44 -8.15 3.60
CA ASP A 141 -6.35 -6.94 4.41
C ASP A 141 -7.05 -5.73 3.75
N LEU A 142 -8.06 -6.01 2.93
CA LEU A 142 -8.90 -5.00 2.29
C LEU A 142 -9.89 -4.38 3.28
N ILE A 143 -9.35 -3.81 4.36
CA ILE A 143 -10.10 -3.16 5.42
C ILE A 143 -10.24 -1.65 5.16
N PHE A 144 -11.15 -1.00 5.87
CA PHE A 144 -11.42 0.44 5.69
C PHE A 144 -10.20 1.33 5.96
N GLY A 145 -9.33 0.92 6.91
CA GLY A 145 -8.09 1.63 7.21
C GLY A 145 -7.04 1.58 6.11
N ASN A 146 -7.14 0.61 5.18
CA ASN A 146 -6.22 0.46 4.06
C ASN A 146 -6.75 1.09 2.74
N ILE A 147 -7.91 1.72 2.79
CA ILE A 147 -8.47 2.50 1.67
C ILE A 147 -8.38 3.98 2.01
N LEU A 148 -7.67 4.74 1.17
CA LEU A 148 -7.47 6.16 1.33
C LEU A 148 -8.23 6.92 0.25
N VAL A 149 -9.06 7.89 0.67
CA VAL A 149 -9.78 8.79 -0.22
C VAL A 149 -9.00 10.10 -0.29
N ASP A 150 -8.50 10.44 -1.46
CA ASP A 150 -7.70 11.63 -1.68
C ASP A 150 -8.55 12.90 -1.84
N SER A 151 -7.89 14.05 -2.00
CA SER A 151 -8.55 15.36 -2.14
C SER A 151 -9.43 15.48 -3.39
N GLU A 152 -9.25 14.61 -4.38
CA GLU A 152 -10.07 14.55 -5.60
C GLU A 152 -11.19 13.50 -5.49
N GLY A 153 -11.36 12.88 -4.32
CA GLY A 153 -12.38 11.86 -4.06
C GLY A 153 -12.05 10.50 -4.67
N ARG A 154 -10.80 10.24 -5.06
CA ARG A 154 -10.37 8.95 -5.59
C ARG A 154 -10.07 7.99 -4.44
N TRP A 155 -10.50 6.75 -4.58
CA TRP A 155 -10.30 5.69 -3.61
C TRP A 155 -9.06 4.89 -3.98
N ASN A 156 -8.13 4.75 -3.03
CA ASN A 156 -6.85 4.10 -3.25
C ASN A 156 -6.61 3.02 -2.19
N LEU A 157 -6.37 1.78 -2.61
CA LEU A 157 -5.87 0.72 -1.74
C LEU A 157 -4.37 0.98 -1.50
N ILE A 158 -4.00 1.32 -0.26
CA ILE A 158 -2.65 1.78 0.08
C ILE A 158 -1.76 0.69 0.70
N ASP A 159 -2.35 -0.37 1.22
CA ASP A 159 -1.62 -1.53 1.77
C ASP A 159 -2.30 -2.83 1.34
N TYR A 160 -1.56 -3.71 0.66
CA TYR A 160 -2.04 -4.96 0.08
C TYR A 160 -1.02 -6.09 0.19
N GLU A 161 -0.20 -6.06 1.23
CA GLU A 161 0.84 -7.07 1.47
C GLU A 161 0.28 -8.47 1.78
N TRP A 162 -1.00 -8.56 2.18
CA TRP A 162 -1.71 -9.80 2.44
C TRP A 162 -2.57 -10.26 1.26
N THR A 163 -2.05 -10.08 0.06
CA THR A 163 -2.67 -10.59 -1.17
C THR A 163 -2.13 -11.97 -1.50
N PHE A 164 -3.02 -12.87 -1.93
CA PHE A 164 -2.70 -14.25 -2.28
C PHE A 164 -3.46 -14.68 -3.53
N ASP A 165 -2.91 -15.68 -4.24
CA ASP A 165 -3.62 -16.41 -5.28
C ASP A 165 -4.66 -17.33 -4.63
N GLU A 166 -5.87 -17.44 -5.24
CA GLU A 166 -6.97 -18.33 -4.83
C GLU A 166 -7.01 -19.62 -5.63
#